data_b5f8b4f4d6f257a3ad8aab29ad4a02e5
#
_entry.id   b5f8b4f4d6f257a3ad8aab29ad4a02e5
#
_cell.length_a   1.000
_cell.length_b   1.000
_cell.length_c   1.000
_cell.angle_alpha   90.00
_cell.angle_beta   90.00
_cell.angle_gamma   90.00
#
_symmetry.space_group_name_H-M   'P 1'
#
loop_
_entity.id
_entity.type
_entity.pdbx_description
1 polymer ?
#
loop_
_entity_poly.entity_id
_entity_poly.type
_entity_poly.pdbx_seq_one_letter_code
_entity_poly.pdbx_strand_id
1 'polypeptide(L)'
;NKQGGGYGDSEIYMRGFDNTNVATMINGVPMNDMENGNLYWSNWAGLSDVTRIMQTQRGLGASKVSAPSVGGTINIITNGLEAKRGGAASYQIGSNGMSKTLFTVSSGMSKKGWAFTVLGARVQGDGNAQGLNYEGYNYFVNIAKRINDAHQLSFTAFGAPQKHFQRSSSSALTLANWSLVEKKYGVKNYRYNATYGVDANGKQYSEDYNVYHKPQISLNHQWLINSKSNLSTSAYLSIGRGYGYAGEANDADYSDVSYKTLRGANYGALNMTYRNADGTFDYAAIKANNAAGEYGSKVAMTKSLNYHTWYGLL
;
A
#
# COMPACT_ATOMS: atom_id res chain seq x y z
N ASN A 1 -2.26 -9.40 -5.53
CA ASN A 1 -1.00 -8.79 -5.08
C ASN A 1 0.18 -9.41 -5.83
N LYS A 2 0.80 -8.65 -6.75
CA LYS A 2 1.94 -9.11 -7.57
C LYS A 2 3.19 -9.45 -6.76
N GLN A 3 3.34 -8.87 -5.59
CA GLN A 3 4.52 -9.01 -4.74
C GLN A 3 4.49 -10.27 -3.87
N GLY A 4 3.39 -11.03 -3.91
CA GLY A 4 3.27 -12.34 -3.24
C GLY A 4 3.18 -12.32 -1.72
N GLY A 5 3.15 -11.14 -1.09
CA GLY A 5 3.19 -10.99 0.37
C GLY A 5 1.85 -11.20 1.08
N GLY A 6 0.74 -11.12 0.36
CA GLY A 6 -0.59 -11.07 0.97
C GLY A 6 -0.95 -9.68 1.53
N TYR A 7 0.03 -8.79 1.64
CA TYR A 7 -0.07 -7.37 1.97
C TYR A 7 0.74 -6.56 0.95
N GLY A 8 0.43 -5.29 0.76
CA GLY A 8 1.09 -4.40 -0.20
C GLY A 8 0.18 -4.00 -1.35
N ASP A 9 0.77 -3.57 -2.46
CA ASP A 9 0.01 -3.04 -3.58
C ASP A 9 -0.73 -4.13 -4.35
N SER A 10 -1.95 -3.79 -4.71
CA SER A 10 -2.85 -4.62 -5.50
C SER A 10 -3.22 -3.86 -6.77
N GLU A 11 -3.62 -4.58 -7.79
CA GLU A 11 -4.16 -4.01 -9.02
C GLU A 11 -5.62 -4.37 -9.17
N ILE A 12 -6.42 -3.40 -9.60
CA ILE A 12 -7.80 -3.61 -10.00
C ILE A 12 -7.88 -3.41 -11.50
N TYR A 13 -8.48 -4.37 -12.17
CA TYR A 13 -8.81 -4.28 -13.59
C TYR A 13 -10.32 -4.14 -13.74
N MET A 14 -10.74 -3.14 -14.48
CA MET A 14 -12.15 -2.95 -14.81
C MET A 14 -12.33 -2.99 -16.33
N ARG A 15 -12.97 -4.02 -16.86
CA ARG A 15 -13.13 -4.26 -18.29
C ARG A 15 -11.78 -4.31 -19.06
N GLY A 16 -10.72 -4.82 -18.43
CA GLY A 16 -9.39 -4.87 -19.00
C GLY A 16 -8.55 -3.58 -18.82
N PHE A 17 -9.14 -2.51 -18.35
CA PHE A 17 -8.42 -1.29 -17.99
C PHE A 17 -7.80 -1.43 -16.59
N ASP A 18 -6.56 -1.00 -16.44
CA ASP A 18 -5.80 -1.03 -15.20
C ASP A 18 -6.13 0.14 -14.24
N ASN A 19 -5.44 0.21 -13.12
CA ASN A 19 -5.61 1.23 -12.09
C ASN A 19 -5.51 2.67 -12.62
N THR A 20 -4.69 2.92 -13.64
CA THR A 20 -4.47 4.28 -14.17
C THR A 20 -5.67 4.80 -14.96
N ASN A 21 -6.49 3.87 -15.42
CA ASN A 21 -7.68 4.12 -16.22
C ASN A 21 -8.99 3.96 -15.42
N VAL A 22 -8.89 3.78 -14.11
CA VAL A 22 -10.04 3.69 -13.19
C VAL A 22 -9.93 4.79 -12.14
N ALA A 23 -10.84 5.75 -12.16
CA ALA A 23 -10.89 6.79 -11.15
C ALA A 23 -11.41 6.23 -9.84
N THR A 24 -10.59 6.32 -8.78
CA THR A 24 -10.98 5.89 -7.43
C THR A 24 -11.06 7.10 -6.51
N MET A 25 -12.12 7.16 -5.70
CA MET A 25 -12.38 8.27 -4.79
C MET A 25 -12.73 7.78 -3.40
N ILE A 26 -12.43 8.60 -2.39
CA ILE A 26 -12.96 8.46 -1.03
C ILE A 26 -13.76 9.72 -0.70
N ASN A 27 -15.04 9.55 -0.42
CA ASN A 27 -15.99 10.66 -0.17
C ASN A 27 -15.96 11.74 -1.27
N GLY A 28 -15.79 11.31 -2.54
CA GLY A 28 -15.71 12.22 -3.68
C GLY A 28 -14.33 12.83 -3.93
N VAL A 29 -13.33 12.59 -3.07
CA VAL A 29 -11.96 13.08 -3.25
C VAL A 29 -11.13 12.07 -4.05
N PRO A 30 -10.49 12.46 -5.17
CA PRO A 30 -9.66 11.58 -5.98
C PRO A 30 -8.47 11.00 -5.21
N MET A 31 -8.18 9.74 -5.46
CA MET A 31 -7.15 8.97 -4.76
C MET A 31 -5.99 8.54 -5.67
N ASN A 32 -6.23 8.53 -6.98
CA ASN A 32 -5.17 8.23 -7.95
C ASN A 32 -4.03 9.23 -7.81
N ASP A 33 -2.83 8.73 -7.98
CA ASP A 33 -1.61 9.53 -7.95
C ASP A 33 -1.63 10.58 -9.07
N MET A 34 -1.37 11.84 -8.74
CA MET A 34 -1.46 12.94 -9.70
C MET A 34 -0.30 12.98 -10.69
N GLU A 35 0.80 12.27 -10.42
CA GLU A 35 1.96 12.22 -11.29
C GLU A 35 1.83 11.11 -12.34
N ASN A 36 1.35 9.92 -11.91
CA ASN A 36 1.35 8.74 -12.78
C ASN A 36 -0.02 8.05 -12.93
N GLY A 37 -1.06 8.57 -12.29
CA GLY A 37 -2.43 8.03 -12.34
C GLY A 37 -2.64 6.72 -11.57
N ASN A 38 -1.62 6.11 -10.99
CA ASN A 38 -1.73 4.85 -10.28
C ASN A 38 -2.45 5.01 -8.93
N LEU A 39 -3.03 3.91 -8.49
CA LEU A 39 -3.57 3.77 -7.14
C LEU A 39 -2.76 2.74 -6.36
N TYR A 40 -2.04 3.19 -5.34
CA TYR A 40 -1.25 2.36 -4.46
C TYR A 40 -2.09 1.94 -3.25
N TRP A 41 -2.72 0.77 -3.35
CA TRP A 41 -3.67 0.28 -2.34
C TRP A 41 -3.07 0.06 -0.96
N SER A 42 -1.76 -0.15 -0.86
CA SER A 42 -1.07 -0.24 0.43
C SER A 42 -1.21 1.03 1.27
N ASN A 43 -1.35 2.20 0.64
CA ASN A 43 -1.55 3.48 1.33
C ASN A 43 -2.95 3.62 1.95
N TRP A 44 -3.86 2.73 1.60
CA TRP A 44 -5.27 2.72 2.00
C TRP A 44 -5.66 1.43 2.72
N ALA A 45 -4.67 0.72 3.25
CA ALA A 45 -4.92 -0.46 4.06
C ALA A 45 -5.89 -0.12 5.19
N GLY A 46 -6.88 -1.00 5.43
CA GLY A 46 -7.92 -0.75 6.43
C GLY A 46 -9.06 0.18 6.01
N LEU A 47 -9.06 0.69 4.78
CA LEU A 47 -10.19 1.47 4.26
C LEU A 47 -11.50 0.69 4.34
N SER A 48 -11.47 -0.63 4.15
CA SER A 48 -12.62 -1.52 4.29
C SER A 48 -13.28 -1.45 5.67
N ASP A 49 -12.50 -1.17 6.72
CA ASP A 49 -13.01 -1.14 8.10
C ASP A 49 -13.88 0.10 8.37
N VAL A 50 -13.76 1.13 7.55
CA VAL A 50 -14.53 2.38 7.64
C VAL A 50 -15.46 2.60 6.47
N THR A 51 -15.44 1.71 5.48
CA THR A 51 -16.29 1.80 4.30
C THR A 51 -17.74 1.48 4.66
N ARG A 52 -18.63 2.41 4.36
CA ARG A 52 -20.08 2.22 4.45
C ARG A 52 -20.68 1.70 3.15
N ILE A 53 -20.30 2.33 2.04
CA ILE A 53 -20.81 2.01 0.71
C ILE A 53 -19.67 2.12 -0.29
N MET A 54 -19.61 1.18 -1.22
CA MET A 54 -18.78 1.27 -2.41
C MET A 54 -19.69 1.36 -3.63
N GLN A 55 -19.59 2.45 -4.36
CA GLN A 55 -20.31 2.69 -5.61
C GLN A 55 -19.35 2.47 -6.76
N THR A 56 -19.73 1.61 -7.70
CA THR A 56 -18.91 1.31 -8.88
C THR A 56 -19.72 1.59 -10.13
N GLN A 57 -19.15 2.41 -11.01
CA GLN A 57 -19.68 2.67 -12.34
C GLN A 57 -18.67 2.17 -13.37
N ARG A 58 -19.11 1.30 -14.26
CA ARG A 58 -18.28 0.71 -15.32
C ARG A 58 -18.37 1.54 -16.61
N GLY A 59 -17.22 1.83 -17.22
CA GLY A 59 -17.12 2.56 -18.49
C GLY A 59 -17.37 4.06 -18.36
N LEU A 60 -17.38 4.73 -19.52
CA LEU A 60 -17.67 6.16 -19.63
C LEU A 60 -19.14 6.42 -19.28
N GLY A 61 -19.38 6.79 -18.06
CA GLY A 61 -20.68 7.28 -17.61
C GLY A 61 -20.56 8.73 -17.15
N ALA A 62 -21.66 9.47 -17.11
CA ALA A 62 -21.71 10.76 -16.45
C ALA A 62 -21.42 10.54 -14.96
N SER A 63 -20.16 10.66 -14.59
CA SER A 63 -19.78 10.60 -13.18
C SER A 63 -20.29 11.87 -12.51
N LYS A 64 -21.18 11.71 -11.54
CA LYS A 64 -21.63 12.83 -10.70
C LYS A 64 -20.55 13.33 -9.75
N VAL A 65 -19.38 12.68 -9.68
CA VAL A 65 -18.46 12.81 -8.56
C VAL A 65 -17.00 12.98 -8.98
N SER A 66 -16.61 12.82 -10.25
CA SER A 66 -15.20 12.95 -10.66
C SER A 66 -15.02 13.13 -12.16
N ALA A 67 -13.77 13.38 -12.55
CA ALA A 67 -13.35 13.32 -13.94
C ALA A 67 -13.70 11.94 -14.54
N PRO A 68 -14.24 11.91 -15.78
CA PRO A 68 -14.59 10.66 -16.43
C PRO A 68 -13.34 9.83 -16.66
N SER A 69 -13.44 8.51 -16.38
CA SER A 69 -12.39 7.53 -16.62
C SER A 69 -12.89 6.46 -17.56
N VAL A 70 -12.06 6.05 -18.53
CA VAL A 70 -12.44 5.09 -19.56
C VAL A 70 -12.77 3.71 -19.01
N GLY A 71 -12.08 3.27 -17.98
CA GLY A 71 -12.33 2.00 -17.28
C GLY A 71 -13.58 2.06 -16.41
N GLY A 72 -13.83 3.21 -15.81
CA GLY A 72 -14.93 3.44 -14.88
C GLY A 72 -14.51 4.17 -13.62
N THR A 73 -15.42 4.23 -12.66
CA THR A 73 -15.24 4.97 -11.41
C THR A 73 -15.60 4.11 -10.20
N ILE A 74 -14.80 4.19 -9.16
CA ILE A 74 -15.07 3.61 -7.84
C ILE A 74 -15.12 4.74 -6.82
N ASN A 75 -16.26 4.90 -6.14
CA ASN A 75 -16.39 5.86 -5.04
C ASN A 75 -16.65 5.11 -3.72
N ILE A 76 -15.78 5.31 -2.77
CA ILE A 76 -15.84 4.70 -1.45
C ILE A 76 -16.36 5.76 -0.46
N ILE A 77 -17.51 5.50 0.10
CA ILE A 77 -18.14 6.38 1.09
C ILE A 77 -17.88 5.80 2.47
N THR A 78 -17.26 6.60 3.32
CA THR A 78 -16.93 6.21 4.70
C THR A 78 -18.07 6.51 5.67
N ASN A 79 -17.96 5.99 6.89
CA ASN A 79 -18.88 6.31 7.97
C ASN A 79 -18.88 7.81 8.30
N GLY A 80 -20.05 8.37 8.57
CA GLY A 80 -20.25 9.78 8.86
C GLY A 80 -21.45 10.00 9.78
N LEU A 81 -22.32 10.98 9.46
CA LEU A 81 -23.52 11.32 10.26
C LEU A 81 -24.44 10.14 10.54
N GLU A 82 -24.47 9.16 9.66
CA GLU A 82 -25.36 8.00 9.73
C GLU A 82 -24.79 6.84 10.58
N ALA A 83 -23.56 6.99 11.09
CA ALA A 83 -22.96 5.97 11.95
C ALA A 83 -23.81 5.81 13.22
N LYS A 84 -24.18 4.58 13.54
CA LYS A 84 -24.93 4.28 14.77
C LYS A 84 -24.01 4.43 15.98
N ARG A 85 -24.59 4.87 17.12
CA ARG A 85 -23.86 4.91 18.37
C ARG A 85 -23.43 3.50 18.77
N GLY A 86 -22.15 3.34 19.08
CA GLY A 86 -21.60 2.06 19.52
C GLY A 86 -20.09 2.03 19.43
N GLY A 87 -19.53 0.91 19.80
CA GLY A 87 -18.12 0.62 19.68
C GLY A 87 -17.90 -0.86 19.47
N ALA A 88 -16.76 -1.21 18.86
CA ALA A 88 -16.32 -2.58 18.65
C ALA A 88 -14.81 -2.68 18.83
N ALA A 89 -14.38 -3.81 19.39
CA ALA A 89 -13.00 -4.24 19.37
C ALA A 89 -12.94 -5.63 18.76
N SER A 90 -11.97 -5.89 17.91
CA SER A 90 -11.75 -7.20 17.31
C SER A 90 -10.27 -7.56 17.26
N TYR A 91 -10.01 -8.84 17.40
CA TYR A 91 -8.72 -9.44 17.16
C TYR A 91 -8.88 -10.58 16.16
N GLN A 92 -8.10 -10.53 15.11
CA GLN A 92 -8.15 -11.50 14.03
C GLN A 92 -6.79 -12.15 13.88
N ILE A 93 -6.79 -13.44 13.61
CA ILE A 93 -5.60 -14.22 13.27
C ILE A 93 -5.81 -14.88 11.90
N GLY A 94 -4.72 -15.07 11.19
CA GLY A 94 -4.75 -15.68 9.86
C GLY A 94 -3.48 -16.49 9.60
N SER A 95 -3.37 -17.02 8.40
CA SER A 95 -2.19 -17.75 7.96
C SER A 95 -0.94 -16.86 7.94
N ASN A 96 0.24 -17.50 8.00
CA ASN A 96 1.55 -16.83 7.94
C ASN A 96 1.73 -15.74 9.01
N GLY A 97 1.37 -16.03 10.26
CA GLY A 97 1.55 -15.12 11.38
C GLY A 97 0.68 -13.85 11.34
N MET A 98 -0.30 -13.79 10.45
CA MET A 98 -1.17 -12.63 10.33
C MET A 98 -1.95 -12.41 11.62
N SER A 99 -1.89 -11.20 12.14
CA SER A 99 -2.75 -10.72 13.21
C SER A 99 -3.22 -9.31 12.94
N LYS A 100 -4.48 -9.01 13.29
CA LYS A 100 -5.07 -7.68 13.19
C LYS A 100 -5.83 -7.37 14.46
N THR A 101 -5.49 -6.26 15.09
CA THR A 101 -6.25 -5.68 16.19
C THR A 101 -6.95 -4.43 15.67
N LEU A 102 -8.22 -4.28 15.99
CA LEU A 102 -9.00 -3.13 15.57
C LEU A 102 -9.91 -2.70 16.72
N PHE A 103 -10.07 -1.41 16.87
CA PHE A 103 -11.12 -0.81 17.70
C PHE A 103 -11.77 0.34 16.96
N THR A 104 -13.06 0.51 17.17
CA THR A 104 -13.82 1.62 16.60
C THR A 104 -14.87 2.09 17.60
N VAL A 105 -15.12 3.39 17.61
CA VAL A 105 -16.14 4.02 18.44
C VAL A 105 -16.87 5.07 17.62
N SER A 106 -18.19 5.09 17.72
CA SER A 106 -19.04 6.12 17.13
C SER A 106 -20.02 6.65 18.17
N SER A 107 -20.18 7.96 18.22
CA SER A 107 -21.17 8.61 19.11
C SER A 107 -22.62 8.45 18.63
N GLY A 108 -22.81 8.11 17.35
CA GLY A 108 -24.07 8.37 16.66
C GLY A 108 -24.37 9.87 16.57
N MET A 109 -25.45 10.22 15.92
CA MET A 109 -25.87 11.61 15.81
C MET A 109 -26.53 12.09 17.11
N SER A 110 -26.00 13.14 17.70
CA SER A 110 -26.54 13.79 18.90
C SER A 110 -27.76 14.64 18.55
N LYS A 111 -28.55 15.00 19.58
CA LYS A 111 -29.69 15.96 19.42
C LYS A 111 -29.25 17.32 18.86
N LYS A 112 -27.98 17.70 19.07
CA LYS A 112 -27.39 18.93 18.52
C LYS A 112 -26.83 18.77 17.11
N GLY A 113 -27.04 17.61 16.44
CA GLY A 113 -26.60 17.34 15.07
C GLY A 113 -25.11 17.00 14.92
N TRP A 114 -24.39 16.68 16.00
CA TRP A 114 -22.99 16.24 15.93
C TRP A 114 -22.90 14.72 15.89
N ALA A 115 -21.96 14.21 15.11
CA ALA A 115 -21.55 12.81 15.13
C ALA A 115 -20.02 12.70 15.06
N PHE A 116 -19.47 11.71 15.77
CA PHE A 116 -18.04 11.42 15.81
C PHE A 116 -17.82 9.95 15.56
N THR A 117 -16.84 9.61 14.76
CA THR A 117 -16.37 8.23 14.57
C THR A 117 -14.85 8.21 14.61
N VAL A 118 -14.29 7.32 15.41
CA VAL A 118 -12.84 7.08 15.48
C VAL A 118 -12.58 5.59 15.31
N LEU A 119 -11.55 5.27 14.54
CA LEU A 119 -11.05 3.90 14.39
C LEU A 119 -9.53 3.91 14.47
N GLY A 120 -9.00 2.88 15.13
CA GLY A 120 -7.59 2.55 15.13
C GLY A 120 -7.40 1.06 14.90
N ALA A 121 -6.39 0.69 14.09
CA ALA A 121 -6.05 -0.71 13.85
C ALA A 121 -4.55 -0.89 13.65
N ARG A 122 -4.07 -2.10 13.96
CA ARG A 122 -2.75 -2.60 13.62
C ARG A 122 -2.89 -3.94 12.93
N VAL A 123 -2.17 -4.14 11.85
CA VAL A 123 -2.06 -5.41 11.14
C VAL A 123 -0.59 -5.76 10.95
N GLN A 124 -0.24 -7.03 11.12
CA GLN A 124 1.10 -7.55 10.88
C GLN A 124 1.04 -8.99 10.40
N GLY A 125 2.11 -9.47 9.79
CA GLY A 125 2.25 -10.85 9.36
C GLY A 125 3.57 -11.10 8.66
N ASP A 126 3.88 -12.39 8.42
CA ASP A 126 5.15 -12.82 7.78
C ASP A 126 5.06 -12.87 6.25
N GLY A 127 3.83 -12.74 5.71
CA GLY A 127 3.59 -12.86 4.28
C GLY A 127 3.59 -14.30 3.75
N ASN A 128 3.29 -14.45 2.46
CA ASN A 128 3.13 -15.76 1.83
C ASN A 128 4.45 -16.40 1.38
N ALA A 129 5.51 -15.63 1.25
CA ALA A 129 6.85 -16.10 0.88
C ALA A 129 7.89 -15.61 1.89
N GLN A 130 9.09 -16.19 1.80
CA GLN A 130 10.20 -15.86 2.69
C GLN A 130 10.48 -14.35 2.66
N GLY A 131 10.61 -13.76 3.85
CA GLY A 131 11.00 -12.36 4.03
C GLY A 131 10.00 -11.33 3.57
N LEU A 132 8.73 -11.66 3.41
CA LEU A 132 7.68 -10.74 3.00
C LEU A 132 6.84 -10.25 4.18
N ASN A 133 7.45 -10.12 5.34
CA ASN A 133 6.78 -9.61 6.52
C ASN A 133 6.32 -8.15 6.32
N TYR A 134 5.25 -7.83 7.00
CA TYR A 134 4.62 -6.52 6.94
C TYR A 134 4.08 -6.08 8.29
N GLU A 135 4.00 -4.79 8.46
CA GLU A 135 3.34 -4.12 9.56
C GLU A 135 2.66 -2.86 9.05
N GLY A 136 1.42 -2.67 9.43
CA GLY A 136 0.63 -1.50 9.07
C GLY A 136 -0.26 -1.06 10.22
N TYR A 137 -0.53 0.23 10.26
CA TYR A 137 -1.46 0.86 11.18
C TYR A 137 -2.52 1.59 10.39
N ASN A 138 -3.71 1.69 10.94
CA ASN A 138 -4.78 2.47 10.34
C ASN A 138 -5.36 3.39 11.39
N TYR A 139 -5.65 4.59 11.01
CA TYR A 139 -6.45 5.50 11.80
C TYR A 139 -7.49 6.19 10.93
N PHE A 140 -8.65 6.41 11.51
CA PHE A 140 -9.74 7.14 10.89
C PHE A 140 -10.42 8.01 11.94
N VAL A 141 -10.66 9.25 11.58
CA VAL A 141 -11.43 10.20 12.38
C VAL A 141 -12.45 10.85 11.46
N ASN A 142 -13.71 10.81 11.84
CA ASN A 142 -14.76 11.60 11.21
C ASN A 142 -15.49 12.43 12.26
N ILE A 143 -15.65 13.71 11.97
CA ILE A 143 -16.43 14.66 12.76
C ILE A 143 -17.45 15.27 11.81
N ALA A 144 -18.72 15.02 12.06
CA ALA A 144 -19.77 15.49 11.20
C ALA A 144 -20.79 16.33 11.96
N LYS A 145 -21.33 17.33 11.28
CA LYS A 145 -22.31 18.27 11.81
C LYS A 145 -23.46 18.46 10.84
N ARG A 146 -24.66 18.13 11.26
CA ARG A 146 -25.87 18.66 10.62
C ARG A 146 -26.13 20.03 11.21
N ILE A 147 -25.91 21.08 10.41
CA ILE A 147 -26.11 22.47 10.82
C ILE A 147 -27.62 22.75 10.86
N ASN A 148 -28.31 22.35 9.80
CA ASN A 148 -29.77 22.36 9.66
C ASN A 148 -30.16 21.31 8.59
N ASP A 149 -31.41 21.32 8.13
CA ASP A 149 -31.89 20.35 7.12
C ASP A 149 -31.29 20.58 5.74
N ALA A 150 -30.81 21.79 5.44
CA ALA A 150 -30.20 22.15 4.17
C ALA A 150 -28.66 21.99 4.18
N HIS A 151 -28.00 22.07 5.34
CA HIS A 151 -26.54 22.14 5.41
C HIS A 151 -25.94 21.06 6.32
N GLN A 152 -25.01 20.30 5.76
CA GLN A 152 -24.21 19.31 6.49
C GLN A 152 -22.72 19.56 6.21
N LEU A 153 -21.90 19.39 7.25
CA LEU A 153 -20.45 19.50 7.19
C LEU A 153 -19.81 18.23 7.75
N SER A 154 -18.78 17.74 7.12
CA SER A 154 -18.05 16.55 7.56
C SER A 154 -16.55 16.75 7.38
N PHE A 155 -15.81 16.66 8.47
CA PHE A 155 -14.36 16.55 8.48
C PHE A 155 -13.98 15.09 8.55
N THR A 156 -13.06 14.65 7.68
CA THR A 156 -12.54 13.29 7.67
C THR A 156 -11.01 13.32 7.62
N ALA A 157 -10.36 12.54 8.48
CA ALA A 157 -8.93 12.26 8.40
C ALA A 157 -8.73 10.76 8.38
N PHE A 158 -7.95 10.26 7.43
CA PHE A 158 -7.61 8.85 7.28
C PHE A 158 -6.14 8.69 6.92
N GLY A 159 -5.49 7.67 7.48
CA GLY A 159 -4.13 7.31 7.12
C GLY A 159 -3.79 5.87 7.49
N ALA A 160 -2.86 5.30 6.73
CA ALA A 160 -2.40 3.93 6.88
C ALA A 160 -0.86 3.87 6.79
N PRO A 161 -0.13 4.32 7.83
CA PRO A 161 1.31 4.16 7.87
C PRO A 161 1.67 2.68 7.84
N GLN A 162 2.61 2.31 6.98
CA GLN A 162 2.93 0.91 6.75
C GLN A 162 4.40 0.70 6.38
N LYS A 163 4.89 -0.50 6.66
CA LYS A 163 6.11 -1.07 6.13
C LYS A 163 5.82 -2.48 5.64
N HIS A 164 6.24 -2.79 4.44
CA HIS A 164 6.17 -4.15 3.94
C HIS A 164 7.36 -4.47 3.06
N PHE A 165 7.84 -5.71 3.17
CA PHE A 165 8.78 -6.28 2.23
C PHE A 165 8.04 -6.81 1.01
N GLN A 166 8.72 -6.80 -0.13
CA GLN A 166 8.12 -7.19 -1.39
C GLN A 166 9.07 -8.07 -2.20
N ARG A 167 8.49 -8.87 -3.08
CA ARG A 167 9.21 -9.63 -4.08
C ARG A 167 8.94 -8.97 -5.43
N SER A 168 9.90 -8.23 -5.93
CA SER A 168 9.73 -7.50 -7.19
C SER A 168 9.67 -8.45 -8.39
N SER A 169 9.15 -7.97 -9.51
CA SER A 169 9.14 -8.73 -10.77
C SER A 169 10.54 -9.04 -11.29
N SER A 170 11.53 -8.19 -10.99
CA SER A 170 12.93 -8.42 -11.32
C SER A 170 13.54 -9.61 -10.58
N SER A 171 12.95 -10.00 -9.45
CA SER A 171 13.33 -11.18 -8.67
C SER A 171 12.59 -12.47 -9.10
N ALA A 172 11.78 -12.40 -10.15
CA ALA A 172 11.08 -13.57 -10.70
C ALA A 172 12.09 -14.56 -11.31
N LEU A 173 11.85 -15.85 -11.07
CA LEU A 173 12.68 -16.94 -11.58
C LEU A 173 12.03 -17.60 -12.80
N THR A 174 12.86 -18.19 -13.68
CA THR A 174 12.36 -19.12 -14.70
C THR A 174 11.74 -20.36 -14.06
N LEU A 175 10.87 -21.07 -14.78
CA LEU A 175 10.27 -22.34 -14.29
C LEU A 175 11.33 -23.37 -13.92
N ALA A 176 12.44 -23.43 -14.68
CA ALA A 176 13.56 -24.32 -14.37
C ALA A 176 14.21 -23.97 -13.01
N ASN A 177 14.44 -22.67 -12.75
CA ASN A 177 14.98 -22.23 -11.47
C ASN A 177 14.00 -22.42 -10.31
N TRP A 178 12.70 -22.24 -10.54
CA TRP A 178 11.67 -22.57 -9.54
C TRP A 178 11.74 -24.06 -9.13
N SER A 179 11.86 -24.96 -10.11
CA SER A 179 11.99 -26.39 -9.85
C SER A 179 13.31 -26.75 -9.16
N LEU A 180 14.40 -26.07 -9.56
CA LEU A 180 15.71 -26.25 -8.96
C LEU A 180 15.74 -25.86 -7.48
N VAL A 181 15.18 -24.72 -7.10
CA VAL A 181 15.20 -24.25 -5.71
C VAL A 181 14.42 -25.19 -4.79
N GLU A 182 13.30 -25.72 -5.23
CA GLU A 182 12.52 -26.69 -4.45
C GLU A 182 13.33 -27.99 -4.23
N LYS A 183 13.97 -28.52 -5.28
CA LYS A 183 14.80 -29.72 -5.20
C LYS A 183 16.04 -29.52 -4.34
N LYS A 184 16.73 -28.39 -4.51
CA LYS A 184 18.04 -28.14 -3.89
C LYS A 184 17.94 -27.69 -2.45
N TYR A 185 16.97 -26.82 -2.14
CA TYR A 185 16.89 -26.18 -0.83
C TYR A 185 15.69 -26.65 0.01
N GLY A 186 14.83 -27.50 -0.54
CA GLY A 186 13.65 -28.02 0.18
C GLY A 186 12.58 -26.96 0.48
N VAL A 187 12.69 -25.76 -0.08
CA VAL A 187 11.71 -24.70 0.07
C VAL A 187 10.68 -24.80 -1.04
N LYS A 188 9.40 -24.82 -0.69
CA LYS A 188 8.33 -24.82 -1.68
C LYS A 188 8.50 -23.62 -2.61
N ASN A 189 8.46 -23.86 -3.92
CA ASN A 189 8.78 -22.86 -4.93
C ASN A 189 7.97 -21.56 -4.79
N TYR A 190 6.66 -21.63 -4.51
CA TYR A 190 5.81 -20.47 -4.30
C TYR A 190 6.16 -19.65 -3.04
N ARG A 191 6.87 -20.25 -2.07
CA ARG A 191 7.34 -19.60 -0.86
C ARG A 191 8.77 -19.03 -0.97
N TYR A 192 9.50 -19.45 -1.97
CA TYR A 192 10.87 -19.02 -2.14
C TYR A 192 10.97 -17.55 -2.57
N ASN A 193 11.89 -16.83 -1.93
CA ASN A 193 12.25 -15.48 -2.33
C ASN A 193 13.78 -15.40 -2.51
N ALA A 194 14.23 -15.19 -3.74
CA ALA A 194 15.64 -15.19 -4.10
C ALA A 194 16.45 -14.07 -3.41
N THR A 195 15.77 -13.01 -2.93
CA THR A 195 16.39 -11.86 -2.26
C THR A 195 16.29 -11.95 -0.73
N TYR A 196 15.71 -13.03 -0.21
CA TYR A 196 15.60 -13.23 1.23
C TYR A 196 16.90 -13.78 1.81
N GLY A 197 17.32 -13.19 2.91
CA GLY A 197 18.46 -13.65 3.69
C GLY A 197 18.45 -13.09 5.10
N VAL A 198 19.60 -13.24 5.78
CA VAL A 198 19.84 -12.66 7.08
C VAL A 198 21.12 -11.84 7.04
N ASP A 199 21.20 -10.81 7.87
CA ASP A 199 22.44 -10.05 8.05
C ASP A 199 23.42 -10.80 9.00
N ALA A 200 24.59 -10.21 9.22
CA ALA A 200 25.62 -10.78 10.10
C ALA A 200 25.15 -11.04 11.55
N ASN A 201 24.06 -10.39 11.98
CA ASN A 201 23.47 -10.56 13.30
C ASN A 201 22.31 -11.55 13.32
N GLY A 202 22.07 -12.27 12.20
CA GLY A 202 20.93 -13.18 12.05
C GLY A 202 19.57 -12.47 11.88
N LYS A 203 19.56 -11.14 11.73
CA LYS A 203 18.33 -10.40 11.50
C LYS A 203 17.90 -10.57 10.05
N GLN A 204 16.61 -10.84 9.87
CA GLN A 204 16.00 -10.89 8.54
C GLN A 204 16.28 -9.64 7.73
N TYR A 205 16.64 -9.84 6.47
CA TYR A 205 16.94 -8.81 5.51
C TYR A 205 16.38 -9.19 4.13
N SER A 206 15.93 -8.20 3.40
CA SER A 206 15.56 -8.32 1.99
C SER A 206 15.90 -7.01 1.29
N GLU A 207 16.31 -7.08 0.05
CA GLU A 207 16.71 -5.90 -0.71
C GLU A 207 15.54 -5.00 -1.14
N ASP A 208 14.32 -5.53 -1.13
CA ASP A 208 13.15 -4.79 -1.56
C ASP A 208 12.15 -4.60 -0.42
N TYR A 209 11.89 -3.36 -0.03
CA TYR A 209 10.82 -3.01 0.89
C TYR A 209 10.32 -1.59 0.71
N ASN A 210 9.10 -1.35 1.17
CA ASN A 210 8.42 -0.06 1.10
C ASN A 210 8.01 0.40 2.49
N VAL A 211 8.22 1.67 2.78
CA VAL A 211 7.75 2.37 3.98
C VAL A 211 7.02 3.62 3.54
N TYR A 212 5.74 3.72 3.82
CA TYR A 212 4.96 4.85 3.34
C TYR A 212 3.85 5.25 4.29
N HIS A 213 3.55 6.53 4.32
CA HIS A 213 2.40 7.11 4.99
C HIS A 213 1.83 8.23 4.12
N LYS A 214 0.56 8.09 3.72
CA LYS A 214 -0.18 9.06 2.89
C LYS A 214 -1.50 9.42 3.54
N PRO A 215 -1.48 10.26 4.62
CA PRO A 215 -2.70 10.75 5.21
C PRO A 215 -3.49 11.58 4.21
N GLN A 216 -4.80 11.45 4.30
CA GLN A 216 -5.75 12.32 3.61
C GLN A 216 -6.68 12.97 4.63
N ILE A 217 -6.83 14.27 4.49
CA ILE A 217 -7.73 15.10 5.27
C ILE A 217 -8.70 15.74 4.30
N SER A 218 -9.99 15.72 4.60
CA SER A 218 -11.00 16.40 3.80
C SER A 218 -12.05 17.07 4.66
N LEU A 219 -12.57 18.20 4.14
CA LEU A 219 -13.71 18.91 4.66
C LEU A 219 -14.78 18.95 3.57
N ASN A 220 -15.88 18.29 3.81
CA ASN A 220 -16.96 18.14 2.85
C ASN A 220 -18.19 18.91 3.35
N HIS A 221 -18.72 19.79 2.51
CA HIS A 221 -19.97 20.51 2.73
C HIS A 221 -21.02 20.05 1.73
N GLN A 222 -22.20 19.72 2.21
CA GLN A 222 -23.36 19.44 1.39
C GLN A 222 -24.42 20.51 1.64
N TRP A 223 -24.89 21.11 0.56
CA TRP A 223 -25.96 22.10 0.58
C TRP A 223 -27.13 21.62 -0.29
N LEU A 224 -28.24 21.30 0.35
CA LEU A 224 -29.51 21.04 -0.32
C LEU A 224 -30.19 22.38 -0.59
N ILE A 225 -29.99 22.91 -1.80
CA ILE A 225 -30.53 24.23 -2.21
C ILE A 225 -32.07 24.19 -2.31
N ASN A 226 -32.57 23.11 -2.90
CA ASN A 226 -33.99 22.81 -3.00
C ASN A 226 -34.21 21.32 -3.33
N SER A 227 -35.46 20.89 -3.54
CA SER A 227 -35.79 19.49 -3.85
C SER A 227 -35.18 18.93 -5.14
N LYS A 228 -34.67 19.80 -6.04
CA LYS A 228 -34.11 19.44 -7.35
C LYS A 228 -32.63 19.73 -7.48
N SER A 229 -32.04 20.48 -6.53
CA SER A 229 -30.66 20.97 -6.66
C SER A 229 -29.90 20.79 -5.33
N ASN A 230 -28.74 20.21 -5.42
CA ASN A 230 -27.78 20.16 -4.33
C ASN A 230 -26.40 20.61 -4.81
N LEU A 231 -25.58 21.09 -3.89
CA LEU A 231 -24.19 21.44 -4.11
C LEU A 231 -23.33 20.68 -3.08
N SER A 232 -22.36 19.95 -3.58
CA SER A 232 -21.32 19.31 -2.76
C SER A 232 -20.02 20.05 -2.99
N THR A 233 -19.36 20.48 -1.92
CA THR A 233 -18.05 21.14 -1.96
C THR A 233 -17.10 20.36 -1.08
N SER A 234 -15.93 20.01 -1.58
CA SER A 234 -14.91 19.26 -0.85
C SER A 234 -13.57 19.96 -0.95
N ALA A 235 -13.00 20.36 0.20
CA ALA A 235 -11.61 20.77 0.30
C ALA A 235 -10.81 19.57 0.84
N TYR A 236 -9.63 19.31 0.25
CA TYR A 236 -8.81 18.19 0.69
C TYR A 236 -7.33 18.52 0.70
N LEU A 237 -6.60 17.76 1.54
CA LEU A 237 -5.16 17.78 1.67
C LEU A 237 -4.66 16.32 1.80
N SER A 238 -3.70 15.95 0.97
CA SER A 238 -2.99 14.66 1.05
C SER A 238 -1.49 14.90 1.17
N ILE A 239 -0.87 14.33 2.19
CA ILE A 239 0.55 14.49 2.48
C ILE A 239 1.23 13.13 2.42
N GLY A 240 1.94 12.84 1.33
CA GLY A 240 2.70 11.59 1.18
C GLY A 240 4.13 11.74 1.67
N ARG A 241 4.56 10.83 2.51
CA ARG A 241 5.94 10.74 3.01
C ARG A 241 6.34 9.28 3.08
N GLY A 242 7.40 8.93 2.37
CA GLY A 242 7.88 7.57 2.40
C GLY A 242 9.05 7.32 1.49
N TYR A 243 9.39 6.06 1.40
CA TYR A 243 10.49 5.59 0.58
C TYR A 243 10.35 4.11 0.25
N GLY A 244 10.91 3.74 -0.91
CA GLY A 244 11.21 2.37 -1.25
C GLY A 244 12.70 2.10 -1.13
N TYR A 245 13.06 0.87 -0.76
CA TYR A 245 14.41 0.35 -0.90
C TYR A 245 14.44 -0.69 -2.01
N ALA A 246 15.51 -0.66 -2.79
CA ALA A 246 15.82 -1.70 -3.77
C ALA A 246 17.32 -1.99 -3.72
N GLY A 247 17.72 -3.24 -3.88
CA GLY A 247 19.11 -3.62 -4.05
C GLY A 247 19.61 -3.20 -5.43
N GLU A 248 20.70 -2.45 -5.47
CA GLU A 248 21.35 -2.02 -6.71
C GLU A 248 22.84 -2.28 -6.61
N ALA A 249 23.49 -2.48 -7.77
CA ALA A 249 24.93 -2.45 -7.85
C ALA A 249 25.37 -0.99 -7.99
N ASN A 250 26.38 -0.63 -7.26
CA ASN A 250 26.99 0.69 -7.36
C ASN A 250 28.14 0.67 -8.38
N ASP A 251 27.79 0.38 -9.64
CA ASP A 251 28.73 0.48 -10.74
C ASP A 251 28.22 1.51 -11.75
N ALA A 252 29.07 2.45 -12.14
CA ALA A 252 28.72 3.49 -13.09
C ALA A 252 28.52 2.94 -14.51
N ASP A 253 29.01 1.73 -14.78
CA ASP A 253 28.82 1.05 -16.05
C ASP A 253 27.69 0.04 -16.01
N TYR A 254 26.48 0.51 -16.28
CA TYR A 254 25.27 -0.30 -16.39
C TYR A 254 25.33 -1.35 -17.51
N SER A 255 26.35 -1.33 -18.36
CA SER A 255 26.57 -2.30 -19.43
C SER A 255 27.27 -3.56 -18.93
N ASP A 256 27.93 -3.52 -17.77
CA ASP A 256 28.61 -4.67 -17.21
C ASP A 256 27.61 -5.74 -16.75
N VAL A 257 27.77 -6.93 -17.29
CA VAL A 257 26.96 -8.11 -16.93
C VAL A 257 27.13 -8.48 -15.45
N SER A 258 28.27 -8.15 -14.83
CA SER A 258 28.55 -8.38 -13.42
C SER A 258 27.59 -7.64 -12.48
N TYR A 259 27.15 -6.46 -12.88
CA TYR A 259 26.13 -5.68 -12.17
C TYR A 259 24.86 -6.49 -11.93
N LYS A 260 24.36 -7.16 -12.95
CA LYS A 260 23.12 -7.94 -12.89
C LYS A 260 23.24 -9.19 -12.03
N THR A 261 24.44 -9.69 -11.82
CA THR A 261 24.69 -10.91 -11.02
C THR A 261 24.80 -10.66 -9.53
N LEU A 262 24.92 -9.40 -9.10
CA LEU A 262 25.05 -9.03 -7.69
C LEU A 262 23.73 -8.97 -6.91
N ARG A 263 22.60 -9.00 -7.61
CA ARG A 263 21.27 -9.13 -6.98
C ARG A 263 20.94 -10.59 -6.67
N GLY A 264 20.02 -10.82 -5.75
CA GLY A 264 19.57 -12.17 -5.38
C GLY A 264 19.02 -12.98 -6.56
N ALA A 265 18.33 -12.31 -7.49
CA ALA A 265 17.93 -12.84 -8.79
C ALA A 265 17.80 -11.70 -9.80
N ASN A 266 17.96 -12.02 -11.07
CA ASN A 266 17.82 -11.06 -12.17
C ASN A 266 17.23 -11.73 -13.41
N TYR A 267 16.04 -11.27 -13.84
CA TYR A 267 15.33 -11.73 -15.05
C TYR A 267 15.33 -13.25 -15.23
N GLY A 268 14.98 -13.97 -14.17
CA GLY A 268 14.86 -15.42 -14.17
C GLY A 268 16.09 -16.19 -13.77
N ALA A 269 17.26 -15.57 -13.70
CA ALA A 269 18.50 -16.18 -13.23
C ALA A 269 18.66 -16.00 -11.70
N LEU A 270 19.01 -17.09 -11.02
CA LEU A 270 19.34 -17.08 -9.60
C LEU A 270 20.82 -16.76 -9.42
N ASN A 271 21.14 -15.72 -8.63
CA ASN A 271 22.53 -15.45 -8.28
C ASN A 271 23.05 -16.52 -7.32
N MET A 272 24.11 -17.23 -7.74
CA MET A 272 24.74 -18.28 -6.95
C MET A 272 25.99 -17.83 -6.20
N THR A 273 26.55 -16.66 -6.52
CA THR A 273 27.81 -16.14 -5.93
C THR A 273 27.62 -15.83 -4.43
N TYR A 274 26.46 -15.25 -4.09
CA TYR A 274 26.11 -14.90 -2.73
C TYR A 274 24.92 -15.75 -2.23
N ARG A 275 24.95 -17.07 -2.50
CA ARG A 275 23.88 -17.98 -2.12
C ARG A 275 24.38 -18.97 -1.08
N ASN A 276 23.76 -18.96 0.10
CA ASN A 276 24.01 -19.92 1.17
C ASN A 276 23.53 -21.33 0.78
N ALA A 277 24.03 -22.33 1.50
CA ALA A 277 23.66 -23.74 1.29
C ALA A 277 22.16 -24.01 1.51
N ASP A 278 21.50 -23.21 2.35
CA ASP A 278 20.05 -23.27 2.63
C ASP A 278 19.19 -22.50 1.62
N GLY A 279 19.83 -21.87 0.62
CA GLY A 279 19.17 -21.09 -0.42
C GLY A 279 18.89 -19.63 -0.07
N THR A 280 19.27 -19.17 1.11
CA THR A 280 19.18 -17.74 1.47
C THR A 280 20.25 -16.91 0.78
N PHE A 281 20.02 -15.61 0.62
CA PHE A 281 20.98 -14.70 0.01
C PHE A 281 21.94 -14.15 1.08
N ASP A 282 23.24 -14.19 0.80
CA ASP A 282 24.30 -13.89 1.79
C ASP A 282 24.65 -12.40 1.82
N TYR A 283 23.85 -11.63 2.54
CA TYR A 283 24.13 -10.21 2.74
C TYR A 283 25.37 -9.95 3.61
N ALA A 284 25.78 -10.89 4.46
CA ALA A 284 26.98 -10.73 5.26
C ALA A 284 28.24 -10.79 4.38
N ALA A 285 28.30 -11.72 3.42
CA ALA A 285 29.38 -11.79 2.44
C ALA A 285 29.44 -10.57 1.54
N ILE A 286 28.29 -10.04 1.10
CA ILE A 286 28.22 -8.79 0.30
C ILE A 286 28.80 -7.62 1.10
N LYS A 287 28.41 -7.47 2.37
CA LYS A 287 28.93 -6.40 3.23
C LYS A 287 30.43 -6.54 3.46
N ALA A 288 30.91 -7.76 3.70
CA ALA A 288 32.34 -8.03 3.86
C ALA A 288 33.13 -7.67 2.60
N ASN A 289 32.65 -8.08 1.42
CA ASN A 289 33.27 -7.73 0.14
C ASN A 289 33.29 -6.22 -0.11
N ASN A 290 32.18 -5.53 0.21
CA ASN A 290 32.12 -4.08 0.09
C ASN A 290 33.13 -3.39 1.02
N ALA A 291 33.28 -3.89 2.25
CA ALA A 291 34.23 -3.34 3.22
C ALA A 291 35.69 -3.58 2.82
N ALA A 292 35.99 -4.68 2.15
CA ALA A 292 37.32 -5.02 1.67
C ALA A 292 37.68 -4.38 0.31
N GLY A 293 36.73 -3.79 -0.38
CA GLY A 293 36.92 -3.21 -1.71
C GLY A 293 37.71 -1.91 -1.68
N GLU A 294 38.69 -1.79 -2.59
CA GLU A 294 39.55 -0.61 -2.70
C GLU A 294 38.80 0.65 -3.18
N TYR A 295 37.73 0.48 -3.95
CA TYR A 295 36.99 1.55 -4.62
C TYR A 295 35.52 1.69 -4.17
N GLY A 296 35.18 1.18 -2.97
CA GLY A 296 33.83 1.27 -2.42
C GLY A 296 32.91 0.09 -2.72
N SER A 297 31.64 0.29 -2.48
CA SER A 297 30.64 -0.78 -2.57
C SER A 297 30.29 -1.14 -4.01
N LYS A 298 30.34 -2.43 -4.35
CA LYS A 298 29.81 -2.95 -5.61
C LYS A 298 28.30 -3.21 -5.56
N VAL A 299 27.73 -3.40 -4.35
CA VAL A 299 26.29 -3.55 -4.14
C VAL A 299 25.83 -2.56 -3.08
N ALA A 300 24.84 -1.79 -3.37
CA ALA A 300 24.25 -0.82 -2.47
C ALA A 300 22.73 -1.03 -2.37
N MET A 301 22.15 -0.47 -1.32
CA MET A 301 20.70 -0.28 -1.20
C MET A 301 20.37 1.14 -1.62
N THR A 302 19.55 1.28 -2.65
CA THR A 302 19.03 2.59 -3.05
C THR A 302 17.76 2.90 -2.28
N LYS A 303 17.72 4.08 -1.71
CA LYS A 303 16.55 4.63 -1.04
C LYS A 303 15.89 5.67 -1.92
N SER A 304 14.79 5.30 -2.58
CA SER A 304 13.98 6.20 -3.36
C SER A 304 12.98 6.92 -2.46
N LEU A 305 13.19 8.22 -2.23
CA LEU A 305 12.28 9.06 -1.47
C LEU A 305 11.10 9.50 -2.33
N ASN A 306 9.89 9.41 -1.79
CA ASN A 306 8.71 9.92 -2.43
C ASN A 306 7.95 10.82 -1.45
N TYR A 307 8.01 12.13 -1.70
CA TYR A 307 7.37 13.15 -0.89
C TYR A 307 6.48 14.01 -1.77
N HIS A 308 5.21 14.13 -1.40
CA HIS A 308 4.28 15.00 -2.10
C HIS A 308 3.30 15.66 -1.12
N THR A 309 2.71 16.75 -1.57
CA THR A 309 1.58 17.40 -0.90
C THR A 309 0.60 17.81 -1.97
N TRP A 310 -0.58 17.20 -1.94
CA TRP A 310 -1.66 17.47 -2.88
C TRP A 310 -2.83 18.10 -2.13
N TYR A 311 -3.43 19.10 -2.72
CA TYR A 311 -4.60 19.77 -2.18
C TYR A 311 -5.50 20.25 -3.30
N GLY A 312 -6.77 20.46 -2.98
CA GLY A 312 -7.73 20.96 -3.95
C GLY A 312 -9.08 21.29 -3.34
N LEU A 313 -9.86 21.95 -4.16
CA LEU A 313 -11.26 22.24 -3.95
C LEU A 313 -12.05 21.65 -5.11
N LEU A 314 -13.10 20.92 -4.78
CA LEU A 314 -13.98 20.23 -5.73
C LEU A 314 -15.41 20.71 -5.56
#